data_bc45044b798872cdd6a6b3fe10066ed4
#
_entry.id   bc45044b798872cdd6a6b3fe10066ed4
#
_cell.length_a   1.000
_cell.length_b   1.000
_cell.length_c   1.000
_cell.angle_alpha   90.00
_cell.angle_beta   90.00
_cell.angle_gamma   90.00
#
_symmetry.space_group_name_H-M   'P 1'
#
loop_
_entity.id
_entity.type
_entity.pdbx_description
1 polymer ?
#
loop_
_entity_poly.entity_id
_entity_poly.type
_entity_poly.pdbx_seq_one_letter_code
_entity_poly.pdbx_strand_id
1 'polypeptide(L)'
;MCGICGARTRGQNRPTLIARMLGQLQHRGPDDEGQWHGETVSLGHRRLSIMDLSPAGHQPIVSEDGRLIATVNGEIYNYPALRAELEARGAKFMSNSDSEVVIHAYRAYGTDAFHRFDGMFALGLYDLESDTLFVARDRLGIKPLYFLKDQESGDFLFASEIKALVAATARSNWRIDPVGLSQYLRFQNLLGDRTLFAGVSLLKPGHFAKVSSGGVEITEYWRPTISDNQCGSTFGETVSQFDTVLAASVRSHLMSDVPVASYLSSGFDSTMVAAKAADIMAHPPSAFTGQFAIGGWYDEAAGARLVADHTGIPLNEVDIKPEELERSLDDLIFHLDQPRMGSGAFSQYVVAAAAARDFKVILTGHGGDELFSGYPVFKLAGLLDADRRGVFFNLLKSIKPSEVPRLVYFMLRRMGGRTSSSVLPLLFSDDRQRRALTGASYEAVRQHDRFAEIEQISERAKSEYEKVFLTYMTIYLPGLLVVEDKISMAHSLEARTPFLGNALVDFSSSVSPQVKLNGGELKSVVKAAARGVLPHELFSLPKRGFPTPLSHWLRGPLRYWLLNRLCAPDRPITRLFRAGYLEREVSGYLGSALRTVPALDEIRTQRVWMMLCLDSWLHGVEARLGIRLEL
;
A
#
# COMPACT_ATOMS: atom_id res chain seq x y z
N MET A 1 5.38 1.83 -14.59
CA MET A 1 5.05 2.85 -13.54
C MET A 1 6.04 3.99 -13.53
N CYS A 2 5.63 5.13 -13.00
CA CYS A 2 6.35 6.38 -13.23
C CYS A 2 6.54 7.14 -11.92
N GLY A 3 7.34 8.18 -11.97
CA GLY A 3 7.40 9.22 -10.96
C GLY A 3 6.79 10.50 -11.51
N ILE A 4 5.77 11.03 -10.85
CA ILE A 4 5.14 12.30 -11.25
C ILE A 4 5.37 13.36 -10.20
N CYS A 5 5.47 14.60 -10.65
CA CYS A 5 5.47 15.78 -9.78
C CYS A 5 4.89 16.99 -10.50
N GLY A 6 4.52 17.99 -9.73
CA GLY A 6 4.08 19.25 -10.28
C GLY A 6 3.96 20.33 -9.23
N ALA A 7 3.86 21.54 -9.71
CA ALA A 7 3.75 22.73 -8.87
C ALA A 7 2.80 23.75 -9.52
N ARG A 8 1.90 24.31 -8.70
CA ARG A 8 1.24 25.58 -8.99
C ARG A 8 1.85 26.62 -8.05
N THR A 9 2.60 27.57 -8.60
CA THR A 9 3.32 28.59 -7.86
C THR A 9 3.44 29.87 -8.68
N ARG A 10 3.47 31.02 -8.01
CA ARG A 10 3.75 32.34 -8.61
C ARG A 10 5.24 32.65 -8.72
N GLY A 11 6.10 31.77 -8.15
CA GLY A 11 7.56 31.93 -8.17
C GLY A 11 8.16 31.75 -9.56
N GLN A 12 9.24 32.49 -9.85
CA GLN A 12 9.90 32.50 -11.18
C GLN A 12 10.80 31.28 -11.44
N ASN A 13 11.17 30.49 -10.42
CA ASN A 13 12.18 29.42 -10.56
C ASN A 13 11.58 28.00 -10.67
N ARG A 14 10.46 27.87 -11.38
CA ARG A 14 9.73 26.59 -11.58
C ARG A 14 10.54 25.49 -12.25
N PRO A 15 11.32 25.74 -13.31
CA PRO A 15 12.12 24.68 -13.93
C PRO A 15 13.10 24.03 -12.95
N THR A 16 13.81 24.83 -12.17
CA THR A 16 14.75 24.31 -11.16
C THR A 16 14.03 23.51 -10.06
N LEU A 17 12.84 23.97 -9.66
CA LEU A 17 12.01 23.27 -8.67
C LEU A 17 11.60 21.89 -9.18
N ILE A 18 11.04 21.79 -10.39
CA ILE A 18 10.65 20.53 -11.02
C ILE A 18 11.86 19.62 -11.22
N ALA A 19 13.00 20.15 -11.69
CA ALA A 19 14.21 19.35 -11.86
C ALA A 19 14.71 18.73 -10.53
N ARG A 20 14.66 19.47 -9.42
CA ARG A 20 14.97 18.92 -8.09
C ARG A 20 14.02 17.81 -7.68
N MET A 21 12.72 17.98 -7.94
CA MET A 21 11.71 16.96 -7.65
C MET A 21 11.96 15.69 -8.46
N LEU A 22 12.21 15.82 -9.77
CA LEU A 22 12.50 14.71 -10.68
C LEU A 22 13.78 13.96 -10.32
N GLY A 23 14.80 14.67 -9.83
CA GLY A 23 16.02 14.05 -9.32
C GLY A 23 15.77 13.06 -8.18
N GLN A 24 14.76 13.29 -7.35
CA GLN A 24 14.37 12.39 -6.26
C GLN A 24 13.50 11.21 -6.74
N LEU A 25 13.00 11.24 -7.97
CA LEU A 25 12.07 10.23 -8.53
C LEU A 25 12.71 9.33 -9.59
N GLN A 26 14.02 9.46 -9.87
CA GLN A 26 14.72 8.75 -10.92
C GLN A 26 14.57 7.22 -10.84
N HIS A 27 14.62 6.65 -9.62
CA HIS A 27 14.46 5.22 -9.38
C HIS A 27 13.08 4.69 -9.78
N ARG A 28 12.05 5.55 -9.85
CA ARG A 28 10.70 5.15 -10.27
C ARG A 28 10.59 5.00 -11.79
N GLY A 29 11.32 5.83 -12.54
CA GLY A 29 11.24 5.84 -13.99
C GLY A 29 12.59 6.21 -14.60
N PRO A 30 13.47 5.22 -14.82
CA PRO A 30 14.81 5.46 -15.35
C PRO A 30 14.87 5.63 -16.87
N ASP A 31 13.78 5.27 -17.60
CA ASP A 31 13.81 5.15 -19.06
C ASP A 31 13.68 6.49 -19.79
N ASP A 32 12.93 7.46 -19.23
CA ASP A 32 12.72 8.77 -19.84
C ASP A 32 12.38 9.84 -18.79
N GLU A 33 12.66 11.12 -19.13
CA GLU A 33 12.32 12.28 -18.29
C GLU A 33 11.69 13.36 -19.14
N GLY A 34 10.57 13.92 -18.65
CA GLY A 34 9.91 15.06 -19.28
C GLY A 34 9.49 16.13 -18.32
N GLN A 35 9.46 17.37 -18.82
CA GLN A 35 9.02 18.55 -18.09
C GLN A 35 8.17 19.44 -19.00
N TRP A 36 7.13 20.03 -18.43
CA TRP A 36 6.33 21.06 -19.08
C TRP A 36 6.18 22.26 -18.14
N HIS A 37 6.27 23.47 -18.69
CA HIS A 37 6.24 24.72 -17.92
C HIS A 37 5.27 25.73 -18.54
N GLY A 38 4.21 26.08 -17.78
CA GLY A 38 3.28 27.17 -18.10
C GLY A 38 3.52 28.41 -17.23
N GLU A 39 2.58 29.34 -17.24
CA GLU A 39 2.69 30.59 -16.46
C GLU A 39 2.58 30.37 -14.95
N THR A 40 1.67 29.51 -14.51
CA THR A 40 1.38 29.25 -13.08
C THR A 40 1.66 27.82 -12.67
N VAL A 41 1.62 26.87 -13.60
CA VAL A 41 1.77 25.42 -13.36
C VAL A 41 2.98 24.89 -14.10
N SER A 42 3.67 23.95 -13.47
CA SER A 42 4.70 23.11 -14.11
C SER A 42 4.48 21.66 -13.71
N LEU A 43 4.70 20.76 -14.66
CA LEU A 43 4.56 19.30 -14.49
C LEU A 43 5.86 18.61 -14.85
N GLY A 44 6.17 17.53 -14.14
CA GLY A 44 7.33 16.69 -14.37
C GLY A 44 6.98 15.22 -14.35
N HIS A 45 7.72 14.43 -15.13
CA HIS A 45 7.52 13.00 -15.28
C HIS A 45 8.84 12.24 -15.35
N ARG A 46 8.93 11.12 -14.67
CA ARG A 46 9.96 10.06 -14.82
C ARG A 46 9.26 8.80 -15.29
N ARG A 47 9.67 8.29 -16.45
CA ARG A 47 9.00 7.19 -17.13
C ARG A 47 9.69 5.85 -16.89
N LEU A 48 8.90 4.85 -16.51
CA LEU A 48 9.20 3.44 -16.71
C LEU A 48 8.35 2.96 -17.89
N SER A 49 8.97 2.67 -19.02
CA SER A 49 8.25 2.32 -20.26
C SER A 49 7.74 0.89 -20.20
N ILE A 50 6.42 0.73 -20.14
CA ILE A 50 5.71 -0.55 -20.06
C ILE A 50 4.71 -0.67 -21.20
N MET A 51 3.86 0.37 -21.43
CA MET A 51 2.96 0.50 -22.56
C MET A 51 3.50 1.55 -23.52
N ASP A 52 3.42 1.28 -24.84
CA ASP A 52 3.98 2.12 -25.91
C ASP A 52 5.46 2.47 -25.68
N LEU A 53 6.36 1.55 -26.03
CA LEU A 53 7.81 1.73 -25.80
C LEU A 53 8.42 2.80 -26.73
N SER A 54 7.63 3.39 -27.64
CA SER A 54 8.07 4.44 -28.56
C SER A 54 8.16 5.82 -27.87
N PRO A 55 8.81 6.81 -28.52
CA PRO A 55 8.80 8.20 -28.03
C PRO A 55 7.40 8.84 -27.94
N ALA A 56 6.37 8.30 -28.61
CA ALA A 56 5.01 8.79 -28.53
C ALA A 56 4.40 8.65 -27.13
N GLY A 57 4.89 7.70 -26.33
CA GLY A 57 4.51 7.55 -24.93
C GLY A 57 5.20 8.53 -23.96
N HIS A 58 5.95 9.54 -24.45
CA HIS A 58 6.58 10.57 -23.61
C HIS A 58 5.56 11.38 -22.80
N GLN A 59 5.93 11.77 -21.59
CA GLN A 59 5.09 12.59 -20.70
C GLN A 59 5.92 13.73 -20.10
N PRO A 60 5.29 14.90 -19.78
CA PRO A 60 3.85 15.18 -19.79
C PRO A 60 3.23 15.17 -21.19
N ILE A 61 2.03 14.57 -21.31
CA ILE A 61 1.25 14.53 -22.55
C ILE A 61 0.60 15.89 -22.77
N VAL A 62 0.72 16.41 -23.99
CA VAL A 62 0.08 17.68 -24.39
C VAL A 62 -0.96 17.37 -25.46
N SER A 63 -2.20 17.84 -25.28
CA SER A 63 -3.24 17.68 -26.30
C SER A 63 -2.90 18.39 -27.60
N GLU A 64 -3.49 17.96 -28.74
CA GLU A 64 -3.23 18.53 -30.08
C GLU A 64 -3.40 20.05 -30.14
N ASP A 65 -4.40 20.59 -29.42
CA ASP A 65 -4.66 22.03 -29.32
C ASP A 65 -3.83 22.76 -28.24
N GLY A 66 -2.94 22.04 -27.55
CA GLY A 66 -2.11 22.60 -26.48
C GLY A 66 -2.84 23.00 -25.20
N ARG A 67 -4.16 22.77 -25.11
CA ARG A 67 -4.98 23.20 -23.98
C ARG A 67 -4.82 22.35 -22.74
N LEU A 68 -4.73 21.01 -22.88
CA LEU A 68 -4.69 20.07 -21.78
C LEU A 68 -3.29 19.46 -21.68
N ILE A 69 -2.76 19.43 -20.47
CA ILE A 69 -1.45 18.84 -20.17
C ILE A 69 -1.62 17.84 -19.03
N ALA A 70 -1.16 16.59 -19.20
CA ALA A 70 -1.26 15.56 -18.18
C ALA A 70 0.06 14.86 -17.90
N THR A 71 0.26 14.49 -16.63
CA THR A 71 1.30 13.57 -16.17
C THR A 71 0.63 12.46 -15.39
N VAL A 72 0.92 11.20 -15.73
CA VAL A 72 0.22 10.01 -15.21
C VAL A 72 1.23 9.00 -14.69
N ASN A 73 1.03 8.53 -13.47
CA ASN A 73 1.73 7.39 -12.89
C ASN A 73 0.72 6.27 -12.66
N GLY A 74 0.73 5.25 -13.49
CA GLY A 74 -0.17 4.11 -13.36
C GLY A 74 -0.57 3.51 -14.68
N GLU A 75 -1.65 2.72 -14.66
CA GLU A 75 -2.25 2.01 -15.79
C GLU A 75 -3.76 2.17 -15.75
N ILE A 76 -4.37 2.48 -16.90
CA ILE A 76 -5.82 2.53 -17.11
C ILE A 76 -6.24 1.27 -17.87
N TYR A 77 -6.63 0.24 -17.16
CA TYR A 77 -6.86 -1.10 -17.74
C TYR A 77 -8.03 -1.16 -18.72
N ASN A 78 -9.02 -0.29 -18.58
CA ASN A 78 -10.15 -0.22 -19.53
C ASN A 78 -9.90 0.77 -20.69
N TYR A 79 -8.62 1.22 -20.89
CA TYR A 79 -8.29 2.17 -21.96
C TYR A 79 -8.72 1.71 -23.36
N PRO A 80 -8.68 0.42 -23.76
CA PRO A 80 -9.10 0.05 -25.12
C PRO A 80 -10.57 0.36 -25.39
N ALA A 81 -11.46 0.11 -24.42
CA ALA A 81 -12.88 0.41 -24.55
C ALA A 81 -13.14 1.93 -24.51
N LEU A 82 -12.47 2.65 -23.61
CA LEU A 82 -12.56 4.11 -23.54
C LEU A 82 -12.03 4.77 -24.81
N ARG A 83 -10.91 4.29 -25.35
CA ARG A 83 -10.35 4.79 -26.60
C ARG A 83 -11.35 4.62 -27.76
N ALA A 84 -11.91 3.43 -27.94
CA ALA A 84 -12.89 3.18 -28.99
C ALA A 84 -14.12 4.10 -28.85
N GLU A 85 -14.64 4.32 -27.63
CA GLU A 85 -15.73 5.24 -27.36
C GLU A 85 -15.37 6.69 -27.72
N LEU A 86 -14.16 7.14 -27.34
CA LEU A 86 -13.69 8.51 -27.57
C LEU A 86 -13.37 8.76 -29.05
N GLU A 87 -12.76 7.79 -29.75
CA GLU A 87 -12.54 7.84 -31.20
C GLU A 87 -13.85 7.95 -31.98
N ALA A 88 -14.90 7.21 -31.58
CA ALA A 88 -16.25 7.33 -32.15
C ALA A 88 -16.85 8.74 -31.93
N ARG A 89 -16.37 9.50 -30.96
CA ARG A 89 -16.72 10.92 -30.72
C ARG A 89 -15.79 11.91 -31.40
N GLY A 90 -14.83 11.42 -32.18
CA GLY A 90 -13.90 12.24 -32.95
C GLY A 90 -12.56 12.55 -32.28
N ALA A 91 -12.23 11.90 -31.14
CA ALA A 91 -10.92 12.01 -30.54
C ALA A 91 -9.84 11.37 -31.44
N LYS A 92 -8.69 12.03 -31.53
CA LYS A 92 -7.53 11.52 -32.26
C LYS A 92 -6.40 11.26 -31.29
N PHE A 93 -6.01 10.01 -31.17
CA PHE A 93 -4.91 9.58 -30.32
C PHE A 93 -3.59 9.64 -31.11
N MET A 94 -2.53 10.11 -30.44
CA MET A 94 -1.19 10.27 -31.01
C MET A 94 -0.24 9.15 -30.59
N SER A 95 -0.60 8.36 -29.55
CA SER A 95 0.18 7.26 -29.01
C SER A 95 -0.67 6.01 -28.83
N ASN A 96 -0.03 4.90 -28.50
CA ASN A 96 -0.68 3.67 -28.06
C ASN A 96 -0.65 3.54 -26.51
N SER A 97 -0.23 4.58 -25.81
CA SER A 97 -0.22 4.59 -24.35
C SER A 97 -1.64 4.69 -23.80
N ASP A 98 -1.94 3.93 -22.77
CA ASP A 98 -3.15 4.03 -21.98
C ASP A 98 -3.32 5.39 -21.31
N SER A 99 -2.20 6.04 -20.95
CA SER A 99 -2.18 7.33 -20.26
C SER A 99 -2.80 8.47 -21.09
N GLU A 100 -2.76 8.40 -22.42
CA GLU A 100 -3.34 9.43 -23.30
C GLU A 100 -4.86 9.50 -23.17
N VAL A 101 -5.53 8.40 -22.78
CA VAL A 101 -6.98 8.38 -22.58
C VAL A 101 -7.44 9.39 -21.52
N VAL A 102 -6.56 9.77 -20.57
CA VAL A 102 -6.86 10.74 -19.51
C VAL A 102 -7.24 12.11 -20.09
N ILE A 103 -6.49 12.61 -21.09
CA ILE A 103 -6.75 13.90 -21.74
C ILE A 103 -8.07 13.87 -22.49
N HIS A 104 -8.31 12.83 -23.29
CA HIS A 104 -9.51 12.73 -24.11
C HIS A 104 -10.76 12.47 -23.27
N ALA A 105 -10.66 11.67 -22.20
CA ALA A 105 -11.76 11.43 -21.28
C ALA A 105 -12.13 12.70 -20.50
N TYR A 106 -11.14 13.46 -20.01
CA TYR A 106 -11.41 14.75 -19.35
C TYR A 106 -12.07 15.74 -20.31
N ARG A 107 -11.64 15.82 -21.56
CA ARG A 107 -12.27 16.68 -22.60
C ARG A 107 -13.75 16.30 -22.82
N ALA A 108 -14.07 15.01 -22.80
CA ALA A 108 -15.41 14.52 -23.06
C ALA A 108 -16.36 14.59 -21.86
N TYR A 109 -15.84 14.39 -20.64
CA TYR A 109 -16.65 14.16 -19.44
C TYR A 109 -16.29 15.08 -18.26
N GLY A 110 -15.29 15.95 -18.39
CA GLY A 110 -14.78 16.76 -17.26
C GLY A 110 -14.25 15.85 -16.16
N THR A 111 -14.51 16.21 -14.91
CA THR A 111 -14.07 15.44 -13.74
C THR A 111 -14.75 14.07 -13.58
N ASP A 112 -15.90 13.84 -14.27
CA ASP A 112 -16.55 12.53 -14.28
C ASP A 112 -15.70 11.44 -14.97
N ALA A 113 -14.68 11.84 -15.73
CA ALA A 113 -13.69 10.94 -16.29
C ALA A 113 -13.02 10.07 -15.20
N PHE A 114 -12.75 10.61 -14.02
CA PHE A 114 -12.09 9.87 -12.93
C PHE A 114 -12.92 8.68 -12.43
N HIS A 115 -14.24 8.75 -12.50
CA HIS A 115 -15.15 7.63 -12.20
C HIS A 115 -15.07 6.51 -13.23
N ARG A 116 -14.77 6.85 -14.49
CA ARG A 116 -14.79 5.92 -15.62
C ARG A 116 -13.52 5.09 -15.75
N PHE A 117 -12.43 5.50 -15.09
CA PHE A 117 -11.18 4.77 -15.14
C PHE A 117 -11.24 3.51 -14.27
N ASP A 118 -11.01 2.36 -14.90
CA ASP A 118 -10.64 1.13 -14.21
C ASP A 118 -9.13 0.97 -14.27
N GLY A 119 -8.46 1.17 -13.14
CA GLY A 119 -7.01 1.23 -13.14
C GLY A 119 -6.42 1.60 -11.79
N MET A 120 -5.12 1.60 -11.78
CA MET A 120 -4.28 2.09 -10.69
C MET A 120 -3.57 3.36 -11.16
N PHE A 121 -3.89 4.50 -10.58
CA PHE A 121 -3.34 5.76 -11.07
C PHE A 121 -3.18 6.84 -10.00
N ALA A 122 -2.16 7.66 -10.23
CA ALA A 122 -2.03 9.00 -9.69
C ALA A 122 -1.73 9.92 -10.86
N LEU A 123 -2.41 11.04 -10.97
CA LEU A 123 -2.25 11.95 -12.11
C LEU A 123 -2.29 13.41 -11.71
N GLY A 124 -1.64 14.24 -12.51
CA GLY A 124 -1.81 15.68 -12.57
C GLY A 124 -2.29 16.08 -13.96
N LEU A 125 -3.37 16.84 -14.05
CA LEU A 125 -3.96 17.32 -15.30
C LEU A 125 -4.19 18.84 -15.20
N TYR A 126 -3.62 19.58 -16.11
CA TYR A 126 -3.77 21.04 -16.17
C TYR A 126 -4.59 21.46 -17.39
N ASP A 127 -5.65 22.20 -17.14
CA ASP A 127 -6.47 22.84 -18.16
C ASP A 127 -6.11 24.33 -18.23
N LEU A 128 -5.46 24.72 -19.33
CA LEU A 128 -5.03 26.11 -19.56
C LEU A 128 -6.21 27.06 -19.69
N GLU A 129 -7.35 26.63 -20.27
CA GLU A 129 -8.50 27.50 -20.49
C GLU A 129 -9.14 27.94 -19.17
N SER A 130 -9.26 27.02 -18.23
CA SER A 130 -9.80 27.32 -16.90
C SER A 130 -8.74 27.71 -15.86
N ASP A 131 -7.44 27.69 -16.23
CA ASP A 131 -6.29 27.85 -15.32
C ASP A 131 -6.43 26.97 -14.07
N THR A 132 -6.80 25.70 -14.28
CA THR A 132 -7.09 24.76 -13.19
C THR A 132 -6.20 23.52 -13.30
N LEU A 133 -5.51 23.20 -12.19
CA LEU A 133 -4.78 21.95 -12.03
C LEU A 133 -5.64 20.95 -11.24
N PHE A 134 -5.88 19.79 -11.83
CA PHE A 134 -6.47 18.65 -11.16
C PHE A 134 -5.38 17.66 -10.76
N VAL A 135 -5.46 17.14 -9.54
CA VAL A 135 -4.56 16.09 -9.04
C VAL A 135 -5.43 14.98 -8.51
N ALA A 136 -5.41 13.79 -9.13
CA ALA A 136 -6.34 12.71 -8.81
C ALA A 136 -5.61 11.41 -8.45
N ARG A 137 -6.25 10.60 -7.60
CA ARG A 137 -5.74 9.32 -7.14
C ARG A 137 -6.80 8.24 -7.30
N ASP A 138 -6.42 7.04 -7.71
CA ASP A 138 -7.32 5.90 -7.96
C ASP A 138 -8.21 5.53 -6.76
N ARG A 139 -9.26 4.71 -7.03
CA ARG A 139 -10.30 4.34 -6.05
C ARG A 139 -9.76 3.78 -4.75
N LEU A 140 -8.71 2.96 -4.80
CA LEU A 140 -8.15 2.28 -3.63
C LEU A 140 -6.84 2.87 -3.15
N GLY A 141 -6.31 3.88 -3.87
CA GLY A 141 -5.03 4.51 -3.56
C GLY A 141 -3.84 3.58 -3.78
N ILE A 142 -3.89 2.78 -4.85
CA ILE A 142 -2.80 1.88 -5.25
C ILE A 142 -1.55 2.70 -5.54
N LYS A 143 -1.70 3.82 -6.29
CA LYS A 143 -0.58 4.73 -6.53
C LYS A 143 -0.52 5.84 -5.49
N PRO A 144 0.65 6.08 -4.86
CA PRO A 144 0.82 7.17 -3.91
C PRO A 144 0.80 8.53 -4.61
N LEU A 145 0.21 9.52 -3.94
CA LEU A 145 0.20 10.91 -4.39
C LEU A 145 0.18 11.85 -3.19
N TYR A 146 1.31 12.49 -2.94
CA TYR A 146 1.46 13.43 -1.84
C TYR A 146 1.35 14.85 -2.33
N PHE A 147 0.90 15.75 -1.46
CA PHE A 147 0.87 17.17 -1.74
C PHE A 147 1.28 18.01 -0.53
N LEU A 148 1.80 19.20 -0.81
CA LEU A 148 2.13 20.24 0.13
C LEU A 148 1.40 21.52 -0.31
N LYS A 149 0.60 22.09 0.61
CA LYS A 149 0.00 23.41 0.45
C LYS A 149 0.73 24.38 1.38
N ASP A 150 1.46 25.30 0.80
CA ASP A 150 2.07 26.37 1.58
C ASP A 150 1.03 27.46 1.84
N GLN A 151 0.75 27.73 3.12
CA GLN A 151 -0.29 28.68 3.50
C GLN A 151 0.16 30.15 3.35
N GLU A 152 1.47 30.40 3.37
CA GLU A 152 2.01 31.77 3.28
C GLU A 152 2.13 32.22 1.82
N SER A 153 2.74 31.38 0.96
CA SER A 153 2.90 31.70 -0.47
C SER A 153 1.66 31.38 -1.31
N GLY A 154 0.78 30.47 -0.83
CA GLY A 154 -0.33 29.91 -1.59
C GLY A 154 0.11 28.85 -2.60
N ASP A 155 1.37 28.44 -2.58
CA ASP A 155 1.92 27.44 -3.48
C ASP A 155 1.33 26.05 -3.18
N PHE A 156 1.09 25.29 -4.24
CA PHE A 156 0.67 23.90 -4.18
C PHE A 156 1.65 23.02 -4.95
N LEU A 157 2.22 22.04 -4.28
CA LEU A 157 3.16 21.07 -4.82
C LEU A 157 2.58 19.67 -4.68
N PHE A 158 2.77 18.80 -5.67
CA PHE A 158 2.42 17.37 -5.56
C PHE A 158 3.52 16.48 -6.12
N ALA A 159 3.62 15.26 -5.61
CA ALA A 159 4.58 14.27 -6.10
C ALA A 159 4.17 12.83 -5.68
N SER A 160 4.70 11.86 -6.42
CA SER A 160 4.59 10.43 -6.07
C SER A 160 5.26 10.10 -4.72
N GLU A 161 6.26 10.86 -4.31
CA GLU A 161 7.04 10.62 -3.09
C GLU A 161 7.33 11.89 -2.30
N ILE A 162 7.38 11.77 -0.95
CA ILE A 162 7.56 12.91 -0.04
C ILE A 162 8.94 13.56 -0.23
N LYS A 163 9.99 12.76 -0.46
CA LYS A 163 11.35 13.29 -0.66
C LYS A 163 11.44 14.30 -1.82
N ALA A 164 10.61 14.14 -2.85
CA ALA A 164 10.52 15.11 -3.95
C ALA A 164 9.92 16.44 -3.50
N LEU A 165 8.90 16.42 -2.63
CA LEU A 165 8.33 17.65 -2.04
C LEU A 165 9.33 18.34 -1.10
N VAL A 166 10.08 17.57 -0.31
CA VAL A 166 11.12 18.09 0.57
C VAL A 166 12.23 18.76 -0.25
N ALA A 167 12.73 18.11 -1.30
CA ALA A 167 13.77 18.65 -2.17
C ALA A 167 13.34 19.90 -2.96
N ALA A 168 12.03 20.07 -3.21
CA ALA A 168 11.48 21.25 -3.86
C ALA A 168 11.57 22.51 -3.00
N THR A 169 11.57 22.36 -1.68
CA THR A 169 11.58 23.48 -0.74
C THR A 169 13.01 23.86 -0.34
N ALA A 170 13.23 25.12 0.04
CA ALA A 170 14.49 25.57 0.62
C ALA A 170 14.56 25.37 2.16
N ARG A 171 13.63 24.61 2.75
CA ARG A 171 13.54 24.41 4.20
C ARG A 171 14.62 23.43 4.66
N SER A 172 15.50 23.88 5.53
CA SER A 172 16.49 23.02 6.21
C SER A 172 15.92 22.31 7.42
N ASN A 173 14.85 22.85 8.04
CA ASN A 173 14.20 22.27 9.21
C ASN A 173 12.76 21.89 8.88
N TRP A 174 12.43 20.65 9.18
CA TRP A 174 11.09 20.09 9.02
C TRP A 174 10.55 19.60 10.35
N ARG A 175 9.25 19.78 10.55
CA ARG A 175 8.60 19.28 11.75
C ARG A 175 8.01 17.88 11.51
N ILE A 176 8.19 17.02 12.51
CA ILE A 176 7.48 15.74 12.58
C ILE A 176 6.04 16.01 12.98
N ASP A 177 5.06 15.46 12.26
CA ASP A 177 3.66 15.52 12.67
C ASP A 177 3.44 14.71 13.96
N PRO A 178 3.04 15.33 15.07
CA PRO A 178 2.93 14.64 16.35
C PRO A 178 1.80 13.61 16.37
N VAL A 179 0.71 13.84 15.62
CA VAL A 179 -0.38 12.88 15.48
C VAL A 179 0.10 11.68 14.66
N GLY A 180 0.79 11.93 13.54
CA GLY A 180 1.39 10.89 12.72
C GLY A 180 2.38 10.04 13.53
N LEU A 181 3.24 10.64 14.34
CA LEU A 181 4.15 9.90 15.21
C LEU A 181 3.39 9.02 16.23
N SER A 182 2.34 9.55 16.84
CA SER A 182 1.52 8.77 17.79
C SER A 182 0.79 7.62 17.09
N GLN A 183 0.25 7.84 15.88
CA GLN A 183 -0.40 6.78 15.07
C GLN A 183 0.61 5.71 14.67
N TYR A 184 1.78 6.12 14.18
CA TYR A 184 2.86 5.20 13.83
C TYR A 184 3.27 4.32 15.02
N LEU A 185 3.60 4.91 16.17
CA LEU A 185 3.97 4.17 17.37
C LEU A 185 2.85 3.23 17.83
N ARG A 186 1.60 3.61 17.63
CA ARG A 186 0.45 2.84 18.06
C ARG A 186 0.14 1.68 17.11
N PHE A 187 0.09 1.95 15.81
CA PHE A 187 -0.46 1.04 14.80
C PHE A 187 0.56 0.56 13.77
N GLN A 188 1.79 1.08 13.80
CA GLN A 188 2.78 0.89 12.73
C GLN A 188 2.25 1.39 11.36
N ASN A 189 1.26 2.25 11.38
CA ASN A 189 0.56 2.79 10.24
C ASN A 189 0.13 4.24 10.49
N LEU A 190 -0.20 4.94 9.42
CA LEU A 190 -0.75 6.30 9.44
C LEU A 190 -2.19 6.24 8.96
N LEU A 191 -3.06 7.05 9.50
CA LEU A 191 -4.48 7.04 9.21
C LEU A 191 -4.85 8.20 8.29
N GLY A 192 -5.76 7.94 7.36
CA GLY A 192 -6.30 8.96 6.46
C GLY A 192 -5.23 9.54 5.51
N ASP A 193 -5.13 10.85 5.51
CA ASP A 193 -4.23 11.65 4.66
C ASP A 193 -2.90 12.01 5.34
N ARG A 194 -2.66 11.53 6.57
CA ARG A 194 -1.50 11.93 7.37
C ARG A 194 -0.19 11.35 6.90
N THR A 195 0.86 12.13 7.10
CA THR A 195 2.25 11.71 6.98
C THR A 195 3.03 12.03 8.26
N LEU A 196 4.28 11.58 8.34
CA LEU A 196 5.17 12.01 9.42
C LEU A 196 5.78 13.39 9.20
N PHE A 197 5.61 13.99 8.01
CA PHE A 197 6.06 15.34 7.72
C PHE A 197 4.91 16.33 7.92
N ALA A 198 5.03 17.22 8.90
CA ALA A 198 4.01 18.24 9.15
C ALA A 198 3.81 19.12 7.92
N GLY A 199 2.55 19.27 7.49
CA GLY A 199 2.16 20.04 6.31
C GLY A 199 2.16 19.26 4.99
N VAL A 200 2.67 18.01 4.97
CA VAL A 200 2.57 17.12 3.81
C VAL A 200 1.40 16.17 4.03
N SER A 201 0.51 16.10 3.05
CA SER A 201 -0.65 15.19 3.06
C SER A 201 -0.56 14.17 1.92
N LEU A 202 -1.11 12.98 2.17
CA LEU A 202 -1.37 11.95 1.15
C LEU A 202 -2.79 12.16 0.63
N LEU A 203 -2.97 12.33 -0.68
CA LEU A 203 -4.32 12.42 -1.24
C LEU A 203 -5.06 11.11 -0.98
N LYS A 204 -6.26 11.19 -0.38
CA LYS A 204 -7.05 10.01 -0.02
C LYS A 204 -7.43 9.18 -1.26
N PRO A 205 -7.59 7.85 -1.13
CA PRO A 205 -8.13 7.00 -2.18
C PRO A 205 -9.48 7.51 -2.69
N GLY A 206 -9.72 7.45 -4.00
CA GLY A 206 -10.99 7.89 -4.59
C GLY A 206 -11.25 9.40 -4.50
N HIS A 207 -10.19 10.22 -4.40
CA HIS A 207 -10.30 11.68 -4.33
C HIS A 207 -9.52 12.36 -5.44
N PHE A 208 -9.96 13.57 -5.79
CA PHE A 208 -9.16 14.52 -6.54
C PHE A 208 -9.13 15.88 -5.86
N ALA A 209 -8.03 16.62 -6.08
CA ALA A 209 -7.91 18.02 -5.70
C ALA A 209 -8.04 18.88 -6.95
N LYS A 210 -8.88 19.92 -6.89
CA LYS A 210 -9.00 21.02 -7.84
C LYS A 210 -8.23 22.21 -7.29
N VAL A 211 -7.20 22.64 -8.01
CA VAL A 211 -6.28 23.71 -7.59
C VAL A 211 -6.36 24.86 -8.59
N SER A 212 -6.82 26.02 -8.13
CA SER A 212 -6.99 27.22 -8.93
C SER A 212 -6.51 28.46 -8.17
N SER A 213 -6.67 29.64 -8.76
CA SER A 213 -6.43 30.90 -8.05
C SER A 213 -7.34 31.09 -6.82
N GLY A 214 -8.50 30.44 -6.78
CA GLY A 214 -9.43 30.42 -5.65
C GLY A 214 -9.02 29.50 -4.49
N GLY A 215 -7.99 28.69 -4.66
CA GLY A 215 -7.49 27.78 -3.64
C GLY A 215 -7.52 26.31 -4.04
N VAL A 216 -7.56 25.44 -3.03
CA VAL A 216 -7.56 23.98 -3.17
C VAL A 216 -8.87 23.43 -2.63
N GLU A 217 -9.62 22.73 -3.48
CA GLU A 217 -10.84 22.01 -3.16
C GLU A 217 -10.58 20.50 -3.37
N ILE A 218 -10.87 19.67 -2.35
CA ILE A 218 -10.72 18.21 -2.41
C ILE A 218 -12.10 17.58 -2.47
N THR A 219 -12.33 16.77 -3.50
CA THR A 219 -13.60 16.10 -3.77
C THR A 219 -13.43 14.59 -3.74
N GLU A 220 -14.32 13.90 -3.01
CA GLU A 220 -14.42 12.45 -3.04
C GLU A 220 -15.26 12.03 -4.27
N TYR A 221 -14.66 11.28 -5.20
CA TYR A 221 -15.40 10.76 -6.35
C TYR A 221 -15.79 9.29 -6.16
N TRP A 222 -15.12 8.56 -5.28
CA TRP A 222 -15.44 7.16 -4.96
C TRP A 222 -15.07 6.81 -3.52
N ARG A 223 -15.83 5.89 -2.91
CA ARG A 223 -15.52 5.28 -1.61
C ARG A 223 -16.00 3.82 -1.56
N PRO A 224 -15.35 2.96 -0.72
CA PRO A 224 -15.84 1.62 -0.50
C PRO A 224 -17.18 1.63 0.25
N THR A 225 -18.09 0.75 -0.19
CA THR A 225 -19.41 0.54 0.43
C THR A 225 -19.70 -0.95 0.46
N ILE A 226 -20.60 -1.39 1.32
CA ILE A 226 -21.27 -2.70 1.20
C ILE A 226 -22.64 -2.43 0.56
N SER A 227 -22.96 -3.16 -0.50
CA SER A 227 -24.24 -3.00 -1.19
C SER A 227 -25.38 -3.48 -0.30
N ASP A 228 -26.45 -2.68 -0.21
CA ASP A 228 -27.70 -3.08 0.45
C ASP A 228 -28.43 -4.18 -0.36
N ASN A 229 -28.23 -4.22 -1.68
CA ASN A 229 -28.70 -5.28 -2.57
C ASN A 229 -27.66 -6.40 -2.63
N GLN A 230 -27.59 -7.18 -1.54
CA GLN A 230 -26.75 -8.36 -1.52
C GLN A 230 -27.26 -9.36 -2.57
N CYS A 231 -26.33 -9.83 -3.41
CA CYS A 231 -26.66 -10.82 -4.43
C CYS A 231 -27.25 -12.05 -3.75
N GLY A 232 -28.51 -12.39 -4.08
CA GLY A 232 -29.21 -13.58 -3.56
C GLY A 232 -28.70 -14.90 -4.15
N SER A 233 -27.51 -14.89 -4.76
CA SER A 233 -26.85 -16.03 -5.38
C SER A 233 -26.50 -17.11 -4.35
N THR A 234 -26.62 -18.34 -4.76
CA THR A 234 -26.12 -19.49 -3.99
C THR A 234 -24.59 -19.38 -3.83
N PHE A 235 -24.02 -20.07 -2.84
CA PHE A 235 -22.57 -20.10 -2.65
C PHE A 235 -21.83 -20.56 -3.93
N GLY A 236 -22.36 -21.59 -4.62
CA GLY A 236 -21.77 -22.10 -5.87
C GLY A 236 -21.76 -21.06 -7.00
N GLU A 237 -22.88 -20.34 -7.19
CA GLU A 237 -22.97 -19.25 -8.18
C GLU A 237 -21.99 -18.12 -7.84
N THR A 238 -21.88 -17.74 -6.57
CA THR A 238 -20.91 -16.72 -6.13
C THR A 238 -19.47 -17.14 -6.43
N VAL A 239 -19.12 -18.43 -6.21
CA VAL A 239 -17.80 -18.96 -6.53
C VAL A 239 -17.52 -18.92 -8.03
N SER A 240 -18.49 -19.28 -8.87
CA SER A 240 -18.37 -19.24 -10.33
C SER A 240 -18.22 -17.79 -10.85
N GLN A 241 -19.00 -16.85 -10.31
CA GLN A 241 -18.88 -15.43 -10.65
C GLN A 241 -17.52 -14.86 -10.22
N PHE A 242 -17.06 -15.18 -9.00
CA PHE A 242 -15.72 -14.80 -8.53
C PHE A 242 -14.64 -15.26 -9.50
N ASP A 243 -14.66 -16.52 -9.91
CA ASP A 243 -13.67 -17.09 -10.83
C ASP A 243 -13.65 -16.36 -12.17
N THR A 244 -14.82 -16.05 -12.71
CA THR A 244 -14.99 -15.30 -13.96
C THR A 244 -14.46 -13.87 -13.85
N VAL A 245 -14.82 -13.16 -12.78
CA VAL A 245 -14.42 -11.75 -12.59
C VAL A 245 -12.92 -11.66 -12.28
N LEU A 246 -12.36 -12.60 -11.50
CA LEU A 246 -10.92 -12.65 -11.25
C LEU A 246 -10.13 -12.92 -12.54
N ALA A 247 -10.59 -13.88 -13.38
CA ALA A 247 -9.94 -14.18 -14.65
C ALA A 247 -9.96 -12.95 -15.60
N ALA A 248 -11.06 -12.22 -15.65
CA ALA A 248 -11.17 -10.99 -16.43
C ALA A 248 -10.21 -9.90 -15.90
N SER A 249 -10.13 -9.75 -14.58
CA SER A 249 -9.21 -8.82 -13.95
C SER A 249 -7.73 -9.19 -14.20
N VAL A 250 -7.36 -10.46 -14.05
CA VAL A 250 -5.99 -10.90 -14.37
C VAL A 250 -5.66 -10.60 -15.82
N ARG A 251 -6.58 -10.88 -16.76
CA ARG A 251 -6.38 -10.59 -18.19
C ARG A 251 -6.11 -9.12 -18.45
N SER A 252 -6.83 -8.20 -17.82
CA SER A 252 -6.60 -6.76 -17.99
C SER A 252 -5.26 -6.32 -17.39
N HIS A 253 -4.83 -6.91 -16.27
CA HIS A 253 -3.54 -6.62 -15.63
C HIS A 253 -2.34 -7.23 -16.36
N LEU A 254 -2.55 -8.15 -17.30
CA LEU A 254 -1.51 -8.71 -18.17
C LEU A 254 -1.20 -7.85 -19.41
N MET A 255 -2.01 -6.80 -19.69
CA MET A 255 -1.73 -5.90 -20.82
C MET A 255 -0.39 -5.18 -20.61
N SER A 256 0.59 -5.47 -21.45
CA SER A 256 1.95 -4.95 -21.33
C SER A 256 2.72 -5.22 -22.61
N ASP A 257 3.57 -4.27 -23.04
CA ASP A 257 4.50 -4.44 -24.14
C ASP A 257 5.86 -5.02 -23.68
N VAL A 258 5.99 -5.29 -22.37
CA VAL A 258 7.16 -5.93 -21.75
C VAL A 258 6.75 -7.20 -20.99
N PRO A 259 7.69 -8.14 -20.74
CA PRO A 259 7.38 -9.36 -19.99
C PRO A 259 6.82 -9.08 -18.59
N VAL A 260 5.84 -9.91 -18.19
CA VAL A 260 5.19 -9.82 -16.88
C VAL A 260 5.58 -11.03 -16.03
N ALA A 261 6.02 -10.78 -14.79
CA ALA A 261 6.29 -11.79 -13.76
C ALA A 261 5.13 -11.89 -12.74
N SER A 262 5.23 -12.82 -11.79
CA SER A 262 4.31 -12.93 -10.67
C SER A 262 5.04 -13.19 -9.35
N TYR A 263 4.58 -12.61 -8.25
CA TYR A 263 4.94 -13.14 -6.94
C TYR A 263 4.15 -14.43 -6.70
N LEU A 264 4.81 -15.42 -6.12
CA LEU A 264 4.20 -16.69 -5.77
C LEU A 264 4.59 -17.06 -4.33
N SER A 265 3.59 -17.20 -3.48
CA SER A 265 3.74 -17.68 -2.10
C SER A 265 2.89 -18.94 -1.90
N SER A 266 2.82 -19.44 -0.66
CA SER A 266 1.85 -20.50 -0.29
C SER A 266 0.42 -19.94 -0.07
N GLY A 267 0.21 -18.63 -0.25
CA GLY A 267 -1.08 -17.96 -0.04
C GLY A 267 -2.03 -18.07 -1.23
N PHE A 268 -3.33 -18.33 -0.97
CA PHE A 268 -4.33 -18.52 -2.04
C PHE A 268 -4.44 -17.33 -3.01
N ASP A 269 -4.19 -16.10 -2.57
CA ASP A 269 -4.34 -14.92 -3.43
C ASP A 269 -3.28 -14.88 -4.51
N SER A 270 -1.99 -14.95 -4.12
CA SER A 270 -0.88 -14.96 -5.08
C SER A 270 -0.92 -16.19 -5.98
N THR A 271 -1.31 -17.35 -5.43
CA THR A 271 -1.41 -18.60 -6.22
C THR A 271 -2.54 -18.56 -7.24
N MET A 272 -3.71 -18.01 -6.88
CA MET A 272 -4.83 -17.83 -7.82
C MET A 272 -4.48 -16.84 -8.94
N VAL A 273 -3.80 -15.74 -8.61
CA VAL A 273 -3.35 -14.77 -9.62
C VAL A 273 -2.35 -15.43 -10.58
N ALA A 274 -1.32 -16.12 -10.05
CA ALA A 274 -0.30 -16.75 -10.86
C ALA A 274 -0.87 -17.88 -11.74
N ALA A 275 -1.74 -18.74 -11.18
CA ALA A 275 -2.40 -19.82 -11.93
C ALA A 275 -3.30 -19.27 -13.06
N LYS A 276 -4.14 -18.24 -12.76
CA LYS A 276 -4.95 -17.60 -13.81
C LYS A 276 -4.10 -16.92 -14.88
N ALA A 277 -2.96 -16.31 -14.51
CA ALA A 277 -2.04 -15.75 -15.49
C ALA A 277 -1.43 -16.84 -16.38
N ALA A 278 -1.05 -17.98 -15.80
CA ALA A 278 -0.54 -19.13 -16.57
C ALA A 278 -1.58 -19.70 -17.55
N ASP A 279 -2.85 -19.76 -17.15
CA ASP A 279 -3.95 -20.20 -18.04
C ASP A 279 -4.23 -19.24 -19.20
N ILE A 280 -3.98 -17.94 -18.99
CA ILE A 280 -4.30 -16.90 -19.97
C ILE A 280 -3.15 -16.67 -20.96
N MET A 281 -1.90 -16.78 -20.50
CA MET A 281 -0.70 -16.52 -21.31
C MET A 281 -0.31 -17.74 -22.14
N ALA A 282 0.27 -17.51 -23.32
CA ALA A 282 0.81 -18.59 -24.16
C ALA A 282 1.97 -19.36 -23.49
N HIS A 283 2.72 -18.65 -22.64
CA HIS A 283 3.78 -19.19 -21.79
C HIS A 283 3.54 -18.72 -20.36
N PRO A 284 3.59 -19.61 -19.34
CA PRO A 284 3.41 -19.22 -17.95
C PRO A 284 4.38 -18.11 -17.55
N PRO A 285 3.96 -17.12 -16.71
CA PRO A 285 4.86 -16.08 -16.25
C PRO A 285 5.93 -16.64 -15.32
N SER A 286 7.13 -16.09 -15.33
CA SER A 286 8.12 -16.40 -14.29
C SER A 286 7.62 -15.95 -12.93
N ALA A 287 7.72 -16.81 -11.92
CA ALA A 287 7.34 -16.49 -10.56
C ALA A 287 8.54 -16.30 -9.65
N PHE A 288 8.37 -15.46 -8.62
CA PHE A 288 9.39 -15.18 -7.61
C PHE A 288 8.84 -15.42 -6.20
N THR A 289 9.65 -16.09 -5.37
CA THR A 289 9.37 -16.33 -3.95
C THR A 289 10.63 -16.13 -3.11
N GLY A 290 10.46 -15.72 -1.87
CA GLY A 290 11.57 -15.63 -0.92
C GLY A 290 11.67 -16.88 -0.06
N GLN A 291 12.89 -17.26 0.29
CA GLN A 291 13.16 -18.36 1.22
C GLN A 291 14.20 -17.95 2.28
N PHE A 292 14.19 -18.67 3.40
CA PHE A 292 15.10 -18.44 4.51
C PHE A 292 15.84 -19.74 4.86
N ALA A 293 17.16 -19.68 5.03
CA ALA A 293 17.98 -20.84 5.36
C ALA A 293 17.64 -21.51 6.71
N ILE A 294 16.75 -20.90 7.50
CA ILE A 294 16.35 -21.41 8.82
C ILE A 294 15.36 -22.57 8.74
N GLY A 295 14.63 -22.69 7.61
CA GLY A 295 13.63 -23.73 7.40
C GLY A 295 12.41 -23.65 8.34
N GLY A 296 11.61 -24.71 8.38
CA GLY A 296 10.51 -24.87 9.32
C GLY A 296 9.36 -23.85 9.12
N TRP A 297 8.98 -23.15 10.19
CA TRP A 297 7.86 -22.19 10.18
C TRP A 297 8.05 -21.02 9.21
N TYR A 298 9.27 -20.64 8.90
CA TYR A 298 9.60 -19.50 8.06
C TYR A 298 9.68 -19.82 6.57
N ASP A 299 9.67 -21.10 6.17
CA ASP A 299 9.79 -21.51 4.76
C ASP A 299 8.42 -21.56 4.08
N GLU A 300 8.10 -20.56 3.27
CA GLU A 300 6.94 -20.53 2.37
C GLU A 300 7.25 -21.09 0.97
N ALA A 301 8.50 -21.28 0.62
CA ALA A 301 8.91 -21.74 -0.70
C ALA A 301 8.38 -23.13 -1.03
N ALA A 302 8.21 -24.00 -0.02
CA ALA A 302 7.64 -25.34 -0.23
C ALA A 302 6.22 -25.30 -0.85
N GLY A 303 5.35 -24.38 -0.38
CA GLY A 303 4.01 -24.21 -0.97
C GLY A 303 4.06 -23.56 -2.36
N ALA A 304 4.98 -22.64 -2.58
CA ALA A 304 5.20 -22.04 -3.91
C ALA A 304 5.69 -23.07 -4.93
N ARG A 305 6.60 -23.98 -4.55
CA ARG A 305 7.05 -25.09 -5.41
C ARG A 305 5.90 -26.02 -5.81
N LEU A 306 5.04 -26.42 -4.84
CA LEU A 306 3.86 -27.24 -5.14
C LEU A 306 2.97 -26.63 -6.21
N VAL A 307 2.75 -25.31 -6.15
CA VAL A 307 1.94 -24.60 -7.14
C VAL A 307 2.68 -24.50 -8.47
N ALA A 308 3.97 -24.15 -8.44
CA ALA A 308 4.80 -24.03 -9.63
C ALA A 308 4.87 -25.35 -10.42
N ASP A 309 5.10 -26.46 -9.73
CA ASP A 309 5.13 -27.80 -10.33
C ASP A 309 3.78 -28.18 -10.93
N HIS A 310 2.67 -27.84 -10.25
CA HIS A 310 1.32 -28.14 -10.72
C HIS A 310 0.91 -27.33 -11.94
N THR A 311 1.32 -26.05 -11.99
CA THR A 311 0.91 -25.10 -13.04
C THR A 311 1.94 -24.95 -14.16
N GLY A 312 3.12 -25.56 -14.03
CA GLY A 312 4.22 -25.40 -14.97
C GLY A 312 4.88 -24.01 -14.97
N ILE A 313 4.68 -23.23 -13.90
CA ILE A 313 5.24 -21.88 -13.76
C ILE A 313 6.72 -21.96 -13.38
N PRO A 314 7.66 -21.34 -14.13
CA PRO A 314 9.05 -21.26 -13.73
C PRO A 314 9.20 -20.48 -12.42
N LEU A 315 9.75 -21.11 -11.36
CA LEU A 315 9.91 -20.53 -10.04
C LEU A 315 11.36 -20.11 -9.77
N ASN A 316 11.53 -18.85 -9.40
CA ASN A 316 12.78 -18.28 -8.92
C ASN A 316 12.73 -18.11 -7.41
N GLU A 317 13.58 -18.83 -6.70
CA GLU A 317 13.67 -18.79 -5.24
C GLU A 317 14.81 -17.86 -4.83
N VAL A 318 14.50 -16.87 -3.99
CA VAL A 318 15.42 -15.83 -3.55
C VAL A 318 15.82 -16.10 -2.09
N ASP A 319 17.09 -16.39 -1.86
CA ASP A 319 17.65 -16.54 -0.50
C ASP A 319 17.72 -15.18 0.21
N ILE A 320 17.02 -15.04 1.32
CA ILE A 320 17.00 -13.81 2.10
C ILE A 320 17.84 -14.00 3.37
N LYS A 321 18.88 -13.18 3.52
CA LYS A 321 19.88 -13.30 4.58
C LYS A 321 19.83 -12.14 5.58
N PRO A 322 20.22 -12.36 6.86
CA PRO A 322 20.24 -11.29 7.86
C PRO A 322 21.19 -10.14 7.50
N GLU A 323 22.32 -10.41 6.84
CA GLU A 323 23.29 -9.39 6.44
C GLU A 323 22.71 -8.41 5.41
N GLU A 324 21.71 -8.85 4.64
CA GLU A 324 20.99 -7.96 3.70
C GLU A 324 20.14 -6.95 4.44
N LEU A 325 19.54 -7.32 5.58
CA LEU A 325 18.80 -6.39 6.42
C LEU A 325 19.72 -5.29 6.96
N GLU A 326 20.89 -5.66 7.46
CA GLU A 326 21.88 -4.70 7.95
C GLU A 326 22.30 -3.70 6.87
N ARG A 327 22.52 -4.18 5.64
CA ARG A 327 22.99 -3.36 4.50
C ARG A 327 21.91 -2.47 3.90
N SER A 328 20.66 -2.94 3.83
CA SER A 328 19.63 -2.30 3.02
C SER A 328 18.50 -1.61 3.80
N LEU A 329 18.46 -1.70 5.14
CA LEU A 329 17.37 -1.11 5.92
C LEU A 329 17.25 0.41 5.70
N ASP A 330 18.38 1.12 5.66
CA ASP A 330 18.37 2.58 5.47
C ASP A 330 17.90 2.97 4.06
N ASP A 331 18.26 2.19 3.03
CA ASP A 331 17.80 2.39 1.66
C ASP A 331 16.29 2.13 1.55
N LEU A 332 15.84 1.00 2.08
CA LEU A 332 14.44 0.63 2.10
C LEU A 332 13.58 1.72 2.77
N ILE A 333 13.97 2.17 3.95
CA ILE A 333 13.23 3.21 4.68
C ILE A 333 13.26 4.56 3.96
N PHE A 334 14.36 4.91 3.30
CA PHE A 334 14.47 6.11 2.49
C PHE A 334 13.52 6.06 1.28
N HIS A 335 13.42 4.92 0.60
CA HIS A 335 12.48 4.73 -0.51
C HIS A 335 11.02 4.75 -0.04
N LEU A 336 10.73 4.26 1.16
CA LEU A 336 9.40 4.35 1.76
C LEU A 336 8.99 5.78 2.15
N ASP A 337 9.93 6.75 2.21
CA ASP A 337 9.77 8.10 2.77
C ASP A 337 9.40 8.14 4.26
N GLN A 338 8.85 7.06 4.81
CA GLN A 338 8.32 6.94 6.17
C GLN A 338 8.49 5.51 6.68
N PRO A 339 8.68 5.27 7.99
CA PRO A 339 8.93 3.94 8.55
C PRO A 339 7.66 3.05 8.65
N ARG A 340 6.70 3.25 7.76
CA ARG A 340 5.36 2.67 7.74
C ARG A 340 5.37 1.27 7.15
N MET A 341 5.88 0.27 7.89
CA MET A 341 5.92 -1.10 7.38
C MET A 341 6.03 -2.17 8.46
N GLY A 342 5.46 -3.37 8.20
CA GLY A 342 5.78 -4.60 8.91
C GLY A 342 7.12 -5.20 8.46
N SER A 343 7.62 -6.20 9.19
CA SER A 343 8.90 -6.85 8.88
C SER A 343 8.91 -7.59 7.54
N GLY A 344 7.75 -8.06 7.06
CA GLY A 344 7.61 -8.71 5.76
C GLY A 344 7.99 -7.82 4.57
N ALA A 345 7.89 -6.51 4.72
CA ALA A 345 8.26 -5.54 3.69
C ALA A 345 9.75 -5.61 3.31
N PHE A 346 10.63 -5.94 4.26
CA PHE A 346 12.06 -6.14 3.96
C PHE A 346 12.25 -7.36 3.03
N SER A 347 11.62 -8.48 3.35
CA SER A 347 11.72 -9.68 2.51
C SER A 347 11.20 -9.44 1.11
N GLN A 348 10.10 -8.70 0.99
CA GLN A 348 9.55 -8.29 -0.30
C GLN A 348 10.48 -7.37 -1.08
N TYR A 349 11.17 -6.44 -0.40
CA TYR A 349 12.18 -5.57 -1.01
C TYR A 349 13.31 -6.37 -1.67
N VAL A 350 13.81 -7.43 -1.00
CA VAL A 350 14.86 -8.30 -1.54
C VAL A 350 14.36 -9.10 -2.74
N VAL A 351 13.13 -9.64 -2.67
CA VAL A 351 12.52 -10.38 -3.80
C VAL A 351 12.22 -9.45 -4.98
N ALA A 352 11.74 -8.22 -4.71
CA ALA A 352 11.53 -7.22 -5.76
C ALA A 352 12.83 -6.86 -6.49
N ALA A 353 13.93 -6.70 -5.75
CA ALA A 353 15.26 -6.46 -6.33
C ALA A 353 15.72 -7.60 -7.25
N ALA A 354 15.40 -8.85 -6.90
CA ALA A 354 15.71 -9.99 -7.74
C ALA A 354 14.86 -10.01 -9.02
N ALA A 355 13.55 -9.79 -8.91
CA ALA A 355 12.64 -9.77 -10.05
C ALA A 355 12.93 -8.62 -11.02
N ALA A 356 13.31 -7.46 -10.51
CA ALA A 356 13.60 -6.26 -11.30
C ALA A 356 14.83 -6.38 -12.23
N ARG A 357 15.65 -7.43 -12.09
CA ARG A 357 16.78 -7.69 -13.00
C ARG A 357 16.31 -8.02 -14.41
N ASP A 358 15.17 -8.71 -14.51
CA ASP A 358 14.70 -9.26 -15.78
C ASP A 358 13.29 -8.76 -16.15
N PHE A 359 12.54 -8.17 -15.21
CA PHE A 359 11.15 -7.76 -15.40
C PHE A 359 10.90 -6.32 -14.93
N LYS A 360 10.01 -5.62 -15.65
CA LYS A 360 9.49 -4.30 -15.25
C LYS A 360 8.11 -4.38 -14.61
N VAL A 361 7.41 -5.51 -14.74
CA VAL A 361 6.04 -5.71 -14.25
C VAL A 361 5.94 -7.00 -13.46
N ILE A 362 5.26 -6.97 -12.31
CA ILE A 362 5.00 -8.14 -11.48
C ILE A 362 3.57 -8.13 -10.93
N LEU A 363 2.87 -9.28 -11.03
CA LEU A 363 1.55 -9.47 -10.45
C LEU A 363 1.65 -9.82 -8.97
N THR A 364 0.71 -9.30 -8.16
CA THR A 364 0.62 -9.56 -6.72
C THR A 364 -0.77 -10.02 -6.31
N GLY A 365 -0.88 -10.68 -5.15
CA GLY A 365 -2.14 -11.13 -4.55
C GLY A 365 -2.77 -10.12 -3.56
N HIS A 366 -2.30 -8.88 -3.49
CA HIS A 366 -2.83 -7.90 -2.54
C HIS A 366 -4.33 -7.62 -2.76
N GLY A 367 -5.06 -7.44 -1.66
CA GLY A 367 -6.50 -7.15 -1.66
C GLY A 367 -7.39 -8.38 -1.41
N GLY A 368 -6.89 -9.60 -1.63
CA GLY A 368 -7.71 -10.80 -1.45
C GLY A 368 -8.16 -11.03 0.00
N ASP A 369 -7.31 -10.77 0.97
CA ASP A 369 -7.65 -10.86 2.40
C ASP A 369 -8.70 -9.83 2.81
N GLU A 370 -8.58 -8.60 2.34
CA GLU A 370 -9.47 -7.47 2.66
C GLU A 370 -10.84 -7.67 2.03
N LEU A 371 -10.88 -8.00 0.76
CA LEU A 371 -12.14 -8.17 0.00
C LEU A 371 -12.93 -9.41 0.45
N PHE A 372 -12.24 -10.52 0.73
CA PHE A 372 -12.87 -11.83 0.98
C PHE A 372 -12.69 -12.36 2.40
N SER A 373 -12.57 -11.48 3.39
CA SER A 373 -12.56 -11.81 4.82
C SER A 373 -11.45 -12.78 5.22
N GLY A 374 -10.20 -12.46 4.87
CA GLY A 374 -9.05 -13.33 5.14
C GLY A 374 -8.48 -13.24 6.56
N TYR A 375 -8.90 -12.26 7.37
CA TYR A 375 -8.38 -12.04 8.72
C TYR A 375 -9.32 -12.56 9.81
N PRO A 376 -8.81 -13.11 10.94
CA PRO A 376 -9.64 -13.61 12.03
C PRO A 376 -10.61 -12.59 12.63
N VAL A 377 -10.31 -11.29 12.56
CA VAL A 377 -11.19 -10.23 13.03
C VAL A 377 -12.57 -10.22 12.33
N PHE A 378 -12.63 -10.67 11.05
CA PHE A 378 -13.90 -10.82 10.33
C PHE A 378 -14.80 -11.92 10.94
N LYS A 379 -14.21 -13.02 11.46
CA LYS A 379 -14.99 -14.02 12.20
C LYS A 379 -15.55 -13.45 13.49
N LEU A 380 -14.75 -12.66 14.22
CA LEU A 380 -15.23 -12.00 15.44
C LEU A 380 -16.39 -11.06 15.14
N ALA A 381 -16.26 -10.24 14.09
CA ALA A 381 -17.32 -9.34 13.65
C ALA A 381 -18.59 -10.11 13.25
N GLY A 382 -18.46 -11.19 12.48
CA GLY A 382 -19.57 -12.07 12.12
C GLY A 382 -20.24 -12.75 13.32
N LEU A 383 -19.48 -13.08 14.37
CA LEU A 383 -20.05 -13.59 15.63
C LEU A 383 -20.87 -12.53 16.36
N LEU A 384 -20.41 -11.28 16.36
CA LEU A 384 -21.09 -10.16 17.03
C LEU A 384 -22.37 -9.74 16.30
N ASP A 385 -22.41 -9.92 14.97
CA ASP A 385 -23.57 -9.61 14.13
C ASP A 385 -24.53 -10.81 13.94
N ALA A 386 -24.25 -11.98 14.55
CA ALA A 386 -25.02 -13.19 14.32
C ALA A 386 -26.39 -13.17 15.01
N ASP A 387 -27.45 -12.89 14.25
CA ASP A 387 -28.85 -12.86 14.71
C ASP A 387 -29.42 -14.27 14.95
N ARG A 388 -28.85 -15.31 14.31
CA ARG A 388 -29.33 -16.69 14.37
C ARG A 388 -28.36 -17.55 15.18
N ARG A 389 -28.90 -18.27 16.17
CA ARG A 389 -28.09 -19.19 17.01
C ARG A 389 -27.27 -20.18 16.18
N GLY A 390 -27.80 -20.68 15.05
CA GLY A 390 -27.07 -21.61 14.17
C GLY A 390 -25.82 -20.97 13.52
N VAL A 391 -25.92 -19.74 13.04
CA VAL A 391 -24.78 -19.00 12.46
C VAL A 391 -23.72 -18.75 13.53
N PHE A 392 -24.12 -18.32 14.72
CA PHE A 392 -23.23 -18.12 15.86
C PHE A 392 -22.46 -19.41 16.20
N PHE A 393 -23.16 -20.54 16.40
CA PHE A 393 -22.51 -21.80 16.75
C PHE A 393 -21.59 -22.32 15.64
N ASN A 394 -21.95 -22.15 14.36
CA ASN A 394 -21.10 -22.58 13.25
C ASN A 394 -19.81 -21.74 13.19
N LEU A 395 -19.91 -20.43 13.35
CA LEU A 395 -18.74 -19.54 13.40
C LEU A 395 -17.86 -19.88 14.62
N LEU A 396 -18.46 -20.09 15.80
CA LEU A 396 -17.74 -20.45 17.02
C LEU A 396 -16.98 -21.77 16.88
N LYS A 397 -17.61 -22.82 16.32
CA LYS A 397 -16.98 -24.12 16.06
C LYS A 397 -15.85 -24.03 15.02
N SER A 398 -15.88 -23.07 14.12
CA SER A 398 -14.87 -22.88 13.08
C SER A 398 -13.59 -22.20 13.56
N ILE A 399 -13.56 -21.68 14.79
CA ILE A 399 -12.38 -21.01 15.36
C ILE A 399 -11.27 -22.04 15.58
N LYS A 400 -10.15 -21.85 14.88
CA LYS A 400 -8.96 -22.68 15.05
C LYS A 400 -8.20 -22.30 16.32
N PRO A 401 -7.54 -23.23 17.02
CA PRO A 401 -6.73 -22.91 18.21
C PRO A 401 -5.70 -21.80 17.96
N SER A 402 -5.14 -21.72 16.77
CA SER A 402 -4.18 -20.68 16.36
C SER A 402 -4.79 -19.28 16.23
N GLU A 403 -6.11 -19.16 16.06
CA GLU A 403 -6.83 -17.89 15.94
C GLU A 403 -7.24 -17.32 17.32
N VAL A 404 -7.40 -18.21 18.33
CA VAL A 404 -7.89 -17.85 19.66
C VAL A 404 -7.11 -16.70 20.32
N PRO A 405 -5.77 -16.69 20.34
CA PRO A 405 -5.02 -15.60 20.98
C PRO A 405 -5.32 -14.23 20.36
N ARG A 406 -5.47 -14.16 19.02
CA ARG A 406 -5.80 -12.92 18.31
C ARG A 406 -7.23 -12.48 18.58
N LEU A 407 -8.19 -13.40 18.58
CA LEU A 407 -9.58 -13.10 18.89
C LEU A 407 -9.75 -12.61 20.33
N VAL A 408 -9.14 -13.28 21.30
CA VAL A 408 -9.12 -12.84 22.72
C VAL A 408 -8.50 -11.45 22.85
N TYR A 409 -7.40 -11.19 22.17
CA TYR A 409 -6.77 -9.87 22.15
C TYR A 409 -7.72 -8.78 21.64
N PHE A 410 -8.43 -8.99 20.53
CA PHE A 410 -9.41 -8.04 20.01
C PHE A 410 -10.62 -7.87 20.95
N MET A 411 -11.11 -8.96 21.54
CA MET A 411 -12.21 -8.89 22.53
C MET A 411 -11.83 -8.09 23.77
N LEU A 412 -10.67 -8.34 24.35
CA LEU A 412 -10.20 -7.60 25.54
C LEU A 412 -10.04 -6.10 25.23
N ARG A 413 -9.55 -5.76 24.05
CA ARG A 413 -9.45 -4.36 23.62
C ARG A 413 -10.82 -3.70 23.47
N ARG A 414 -11.80 -4.43 22.95
CA ARG A 414 -13.18 -3.96 22.82
C ARG A 414 -13.81 -3.69 24.19
N MET A 415 -13.62 -4.59 25.15
CA MET A 415 -14.13 -4.43 26.53
C MET A 415 -13.49 -3.25 27.26
N GLY A 416 -12.30 -2.82 26.89
CA GLY A 416 -11.59 -1.67 27.45
C GLY A 416 -12.14 -0.29 27.04
N GLY A 417 -13.33 -0.20 26.43
CA GLY A 417 -14.09 1.03 26.21
C GLY A 417 -13.78 1.83 24.93
N ARG A 418 -12.86 1.36 24.08
CA ARG A 418 -12.57 1.97 22.77
C ARG A 418 -12.85 0.99 21.64
N THR A 419 -14.11 0.82 21.31
CA THR A 419 -14.59 -0.14 20.31
C THR A 419 -14.04 0.12 18.92
N SER A 420 -13.90 1.39 18.52
CA SER A 420 -13.50 1.78 17.17
C SER A 420 -12.07 1.34 16.82
N SER A 421 -11.08 1.52 17.69
CA SER A 421 -9.68 1.19 17.44
C SER A 421 -9.32 -0.28 17.71
N SER A 422 -10.28 -1.09 18.18
CA SER A 422 -10.03 -2.49 18.55
C SER A 422 -9.69 -3.40 17.34
N VAL A 423 -10.08 -2.99 16.15
CA VAL A 423 -9.86 -3.75 14.89
C VAL A 423 -8.42 -3.71 14.37
N LEU A 424 -7.61 -2.75 14.83
CA LEU A 424 -6.20 -2.62 14.43
C LEU A 424 -5.25 -3.13 15.54
N PRO A 425 -4.09 -3.70 15.19
CA PRO A 425 -3.07 -4.07 16.19
C PRO A 425 -2.60 -2.85 17.00
N LEU A 426 -2.31 -3.03 18.28
CA LEU A 426 -1.80 -1.98 19.16
C LEU A 426 -0.41 -2.35 19.68
N LEU A 427 0.61 -1.58 19.33
CA LEU A 427 1.98 -1.83 19.73
C LEU A 427 2.42 -0.95 20.92
N PHE A 428 2.17 0.35 20.84
CA PHE A 428 2.41 1.28 21.94
C PHE A 428 1.08 1.88 22.43
N SER A 429 0.60 1.47 23.63
CA SER A 429 -0.51 2.14 24.31
C SER A 429 -0.14 3.56 24.73
N ASP A 430 -1.12 4.40 25.12
CA ASP A 430 -0.86 5.75 25.63
C ASP A 430 0.11 5.73 26.81
N ASP A 431 -0.09 4.81 27.74
CA ASP A 431 0.76 4.66 28.92
C ASP A 431 2.19 4.24 28.54
N ARG A 432 2.37 3.42 27.51
CA ARG A 432 3.68 3.08 26.99
C ARG A 432 4.33 4.26 26.26
N GLN A 433 3.58 5.03 25.45
CA GLN A 433 4.11 6.25 24.83
C GLN A 433 4.56 7.26 25.89
N ARG A 434 3.78 7.45 26.96
CA ARG A 434 4.14 8.31 28.10
C ARG A 434 5.44 7.90 28.78
N ARG A 435 5.69 6.59 28.91
CA ARG A 435 6.92 6.06 29.50
C ARG A 435 8.12 6.11 28.54
N ALA A 436 7.85 6.01 27.24
CA ALA A 436 8.88 5.92 26.21
C ALA A 436 9.40 7.29 25.75
N LEU A 437 8.49 8.21 25.45
CA LEU A 437 8.82 9.51 24.88
C LEU A 437 9.37 10.49 25.92
N THR A 438 10.19 11.45 25.49
CA THR A 438 10.57 12.60 26.34
C THR A 438 9.32 13.35 26.80
N GLY A 439 9.46 14.20 27.82
CA GLY A 439 8.33 15.02 28.29
C GLY A 439 7.73 15.88 27.17
N ALA A 440 8.60 16.56 26.42
CA ALA A 440 8.19 17.41 25.30
C ALA A 440 7.54 16.60 24.17
N SER A 441 8.14 15.47 23.76
CA SER A 441 7.58 14.61 22.71
C SER A 441 6.22 14.00 23.09
N TYR A 442 6.06 13.58 24.36
CA TYR A 442 4.80 13.05 24.82
C TYR A 442 3.71 14.13 24.87
N GLU A 443 4.05 15.31 25.37
CA GLU A 443 3.13 16.45 25.43
C GLU A 443 2.63 16.83 24.02
N ALA A 444 3.51 16.87 23.04
CA ALA A 444 3.16 17.15 21.64
C ALA A 444 2.16 16.11 21.09
N VAL A 445 2.35 14.80 21.37
CA VAL A 445 1.50 13.74 20.79
C VAL A 445 0.18 13.52 21.54
N ARG A 446 0.05 13.91 22.83
CA ARG A 446 -1.15 13.61 23.62
C ARG A 446 -2.35 14.54 23.37
N GLN A 447 -2.09 15.74 22.83
CA GLN A 447 -3.08 16.83 22.71
C GLN A 447 -4.06 16.67 21.55
N HIS A 448 -3.87 15.66 20.68
CA HIS A 448 -4.63 15.54 19.45
C HIS A 448 -5.52 14.29 19.41
N ASP A 449 -6.66 14.42 18.74
CA ASP A 449 -7.50 13.28 18.41
C ASP A 449 -6.81 12.39 17.36
N ARG A 450 -6.53 11.16 17.76
CA ARG A 450 -5.75 10.18 16.98
C ARG A 450 -6.61 9.12 16.32
N PHE A 451 -7.91 9.18 16.50
CA PHE A 451 -8.85 8.15 16.08
C PHE A 451 -9.98 8.65 15.21
N ALA A 452 -10.03 9.94 14.90
CA ALA A 452 -11.14 10.59 14.19
C ALA A 452 -11.56 9.82 12.91
N GLU A 453 -10.59 9.36 12.11
CA GLU A 453 -10.90 8.61 10.89
C GLU A 453 -11.58 7.26 11.17
N ILE A 454 -11.13 6.54 12.22
CA ILE A 454 -11.73 5.25 12.61
C ILE A 454 -13.11 5.47 13.22
N GLU A 455 -13.30 6.54 13.98
CA GLU A 455 -14.59 6.90 14.58
C GLU A 455 -15.61 7.27 13.51
N GLN A 456 -15.24 8.07 12.52
CA GLN A 456 -16.09 8.38 11.37
C GLN A 456 -16.54 7.13 10.59
N ILE A 457 -15.65 6.16 10.40
CA ILE A 457 -16.01 4.87 9.77
C ILE A 457 -17.00 4.12 10.66
N SER A 458 -16.77 4.10 11.98
CA SER A 458 -17.63 3.40 12.93
C SER A 458 -19.03 3.98 13.01
N GLU A 459 -19.18 5.30 12.87
CA GLU A 459 -20.47 6.00 12.85
C GLU A 459 -21.30 5.69 11.58
N ARG A 460 -20.63 5.43 10.46
CA ARG A 460 -21.29 5.10 9.19
C ARG A 460 -21.67 3.63 9.04
N ALA A 461 -20.96 2.76 9.74
CA ALA A 461 -21.15 1.31 9.60
C ALA A 461 -22.46 0.85 10.24
N LYS A 462 -23.24 0.03 9.51
CA LYS A 462 -24.52 -0.53 9.96
C LYS A 462 -24.36 -1.80 10.82
N SER A 463 -23.17 -2.43 10.80
CA SER A 463 -22.84 -3.65 11.53
C SER A 463 -21.37 -3.70 11.93
N GLU A 464 -21.00 -4.64 12.83
CA GLU A 464 -19.60 -4.84 13.20
C GLU A 464 -18.77 -5.38 12.04
N TYR A 465 -19.35 -6.23 11.19
CA TYR A 465 -18.67 -6.71 9.98
C TYR A 465 -18.40 -5.57 9.00
N GLU A 466 -19.39 -4.72 8.75
CA GLU A 466 -19.22 -3.55 7.88
C GLU A 466 -18.15 -2.60 8.43
N LYS A 467 -18.12 -2.37 9.73
CA LYS A 467 -17.10 -1.57 10.38
C LYS A 467 -15.68 -2.13 10.15
N VAL A 468 -15.50 -3.45 10.30
CA VAL A 468 -14.22 -4.11 10.02
C VAL A 468 -13.87 -3.98 8.54
N PHE A 469 -14.81 -4.29 7.65
CA PHE A 469 -14.60 -4.22 6.21
C PHE A 469 -14.19 -2.80 5.76
N LEU A 470 -14.96 -1.79 6.14
CA LEU A 470 -14.66 -0.40 5.79
C LEU A 470 -13.32 0.08 6.39
N THR A 471 -12.99 -0.30 7.62
CA THR A 471 -11.70 0.04 8.23
C THR A 471 -10.54 -0.59 7.45
N TYR A 472 -10.68 -1.85 7.04
CA TYR A 472 -9.65 -2.51 6.26
C TYR A 472 -9.52 -1.93 4.85
N MET A 473 -10.62 -1.63 4.17
CA MET A 473 -10.62 -1.04 2.83
C MET A 473 -10.14 0.42 2.80
N THR A 474 -10.43 1.21 3.86
CA THR A 474 -10.13 2.65 3.85
C THR A 474 -8.79 2.99 4.51
N ILE A 475 -8.34 2.19 5.48
CA ILE A 475 -7.16 2.50 6.30
C ILE A 475 -6.05 1.47 6.09
N TYR A 476 -6.38 0.18 6.26
CA TYR A 476 -5.36 -0.87 6.29
C TYR A 476 -4.81 -1.16 4.88
N LEU A 477 -5.67 -1.46 3.93
CA LEU A 477 -5.31 -1.77 2.54
C LEU A 477 -4.55 -0.62 1.86
N PRO A 478 -4.99 0.65 1.89
CA PRO A 478 -4.22 1.75 1.30
C PRO A 478 -2.82 1.88 1.92
N GLY A 479 -2.67 1.55 3.20
CA GLY A 479 -1.36 1.49 3.86
C GLY A 479 -0.44 0.43 3.29
N LEU A 480 -0.96 -0.78 3.05
CA LEU A 480 -0.23 -1.87 2.42
C LEU A 480 0.15 -1.52 0.97
N LEU A 481 -0.77 -0.93 0.21
CA LEU A 481 -0.55 -0.57 -1.20
C LEU A 481 0.52 0.50 -1.38
N VAL A 482 0.58 1.49 -0.49
CA VAL A 482 1.67 2.49 -0.49
C VAL A 482 3.03 1.83 -0.22
N VAL A 483 3.08 0.85 0.69
CA VAL A 483 4.32 0.10 0.98
C VAL A 483 4.72 -0.74 -0.22
N GLU A 484 3.78 -1.48 -0.82
CA GLU A 484 3.99 -2.29 -2.03
C GLU A 484 4.57 -1.46 -3.18
N ASP A 485 3.87 -0.36 -3.53
CA ASP A 485 4.30 0.52 -4.62
C ASP A 485 5.73 1.05 -4.39
N LYS A 486 6.04 1.52 -3.20
CA LYS A 486 7.35 2.11 -2.91
C LYS A 486 8.48 1.08 -2.86
N ILE A 487 8.21 -0.12 -2.35
CA ILE A 487 9.18 -1.21 -2.32
C ILE A 487 9.53 -1.65 -3.74
N SER A 488 8.52 -1.93 -4.54
CA SER A 488 8.72 -2.38 -5.92
C SER A 488 9.37 -1.28 -6.77
N MET A 489 8.90 -0.03 -6.60
CA MET A 489 9.44 1.11 -7.34
C MET A 489 10.84 1.56 -6.90
N ALA A 490 11.31 1.19 -5.72
CA ALA A 490 12.71 1.34 -5.34
C ALA A 490 13.65 0.63 -6.34
N HIS A 491 13.14 -0.36 -7.05
CA HIS A 491 13.84 -1.16 -8.04
C HIS A 491 13.30 -0.98 -9.48
N SER A 492 12.51 0.05 -9.75
CA SER A 492 11.86 0.26 -11.06
C SER A 492 11.00 -0.93 -11.51
N LEU A 493 10.27 -1.56 -10.57
CA LEU A 493 9.39 -2.71 -10.80
C LEU A 493 7.93 -2.29 -10.55
N GLU A 494 7.05 -2.46 -11.52
CA GLU A 494 5.62 -2.18 -11.39
C GLU A 494 4.88 -3.36 -10.77
N ALA A 495 4.38 -3.19 -9.54
CA ALA A 495 3.46 -4.14 -8.94
C ALA A 495 2.01 -3.87 -9.37
N ARG A 496 1.34 -4.91 -9.90
CA ARG A 496 -0.06 -4.91 -10.32
C ARG A 496 -0.89 -5.83 -9.43
N THR A 497 -2.10 -5.41 -9.09
CA THR A 497 -2.95 -6.03 -8.07
C THR A 497 -4.29 -6.51 -8.63
N PRO A 498 -4.38 -7.67 -9.32
CA PRO A 498 -5.60 -8.12 -9.99
C PRO A 498 -6.82 -8.27 -9.06
N PHE A 499 -6.63 -8.57 -7.78
CA PHE A 499 -7.75 -8.58 -6.82
C PHE A 499 -8.41 -7.21 -6.65
N LEU A 500 -7.74 -6.13 -7.03
CA LEU A 500 -8.21 -4.75 -6.84
C LEU A 500 -8.78 -4.11 -8.11
N GLY A 501 -9.00 -4.87 -9.19
CA GLY A 501 -9.78 -4.40 -10.34
C GLY A 501 -11.18 -3.97 -9.92
N ASN A 502 -11.70 -2.88 -10.49
CA ASN A 502 -12.95 -2.26 -10.07
C ASN A 502 -14.12 -3.26 -10.03
N ALA A 503 -14.26 -4.10 -11.06
CA ALA A 503 -15.32 -5.10 -11.14
C ALA A 503 -15.26 -6.12 -9.99
N LEU A 504 -14.04 -6.53 -9.55
CA LEU A 504 -13.88 -7.48 -8.45
C LEU A 504 -14.15 -6.82 -7.09
N VAL A 505 -13.79 -5.55 -6.94
CA VAL A 505 -14.12 -4.75 -5.74
C VAL A 505 -15.62 -4.56 -5.60
N ASP A 506 -16.29 -4.19 -6.70
CA ASP A 506 -17.75 -4.00 -6.74
C ASP A 506 -18.48 -5.34 -6.50
N PHE A 507 -18.01 -6.43 -7.11
CA PHE A 507 -18.51 -7.79 -6.84
C PHE A 507 -18.35 -8.16 -5.37
N SER A 508 -17.16 -8.00 -4.80
CA SER A 508 -16.94 -8.30 -3.39
C SER A 508 -17.87 -7.49 -2.47
N SER A 509 -18.13 -6.23 -2.79
CA SER A 509 -19.02 -5.35 -2.01
C SER A 509 -20.49 -5.82 -2.06
N SER A 510 -20.90 -6.57 -3.07
CA SER A 510 -22.25 -7.15 -3.21
C SER A 510 -22.40 -8.53 -2.57
N VAL A 511 -21.29 -9.21 -2.20
CA VAL A 511 -21.32 -10.55 -1.58
C VAL A 511 -21.59 -10.44 -0.09
N SER A 512 -22.60 -11.15 0.40
CA SER A 512 -22.96 -11.09 1.83
C SER A 512 -21.86 -11.64 2.77
N PRO A 513 -21.77 -11.12 4.00
CA PRO A 513 -20.84 -11.62 4.99
C PRO A 513 -20.96 -13.14 5.26
N GLN A 514 -22.18 -13.67 5.22
CA GLN A 514 -22.47 -15.08 5.43
C GLN A 514 -21.87 -15.95 4.33
N VAL A 515 -21.87 -15.48 3.09
CA VAL A 515 -21.27 -16.16 1.93
C VAL A 515 -19.73 -16.07 2.02
N LYS A 516 -19.19 -14.90 2.36
CA LYS A 516 -17.72 -14.71 2.54
C LYS A 516 -17.14 -15.55 3.68
N LEU A 517 -17.95 -15.85 4.70
CA LEU A 517 -17.61 -16.69 5.87
C LEU A 517 -18.35 -18.03 5.84
N ASN A 518 -18.67 -18.55 4.66
CA ASN A 518 -19.44 -19.80 4.54
C ASN A 518 -18.78 -20.94 5.34
N GLY A 519 -19.56 -21.62 6.17
CA GLY A 519 -19.07 -22.65 7.08
C GLY A 519 -18.08 -22.13 8.15
N GLY A 520 -17.98 -20.81 8.33
CA GLY A 520 -17.01 -20.17 9.23
C GLY A 520 -15.58 -20.16 8.68
N GLU A 521 -15.38 -20.49 7.41
CA GLU A 521 -14.06 -20.49 6.79
C GLU A 521 -13.68 -19.09 6.32
N LEU A 522 -12.46 -18.63 6.66
CA LEU A 522 -11.88 -17.41 6.11
C LEU A 522 -11.57 -17.60 4.63
N LYS A 523 -11.87 -16.59 3.79
CA LYS A 523 -11.70 -16.68 2.33
C LYS A 523 -12.47 -17.83 1.69
N SER A 524 -13.65 -18.15 2.18
CA SER A 524 -14.42 -19.33 1.73
C SER A 524 -14.63 -19.32 0.22
N VAL A 525 -14.97 -18.19 -0.39
CA VAL A 525 -15.19 -18.04 -1.83
C VAL A 525 -13.90 -18.28 -2.62
N VAL A 526 -12.79 -17.63 -2.23
CA VAL A 526 -11.48 -17.78 -2.88
C VAL A 526 -10.99 -19.23 -2.81
N LYS A 527 -11.09 -19.86 -1.64
CA LYS A 527 -10.67 -21.25 -1.47
C LYS A 527 -11.54 -22.24 -2.24
N ALA A 528 -12.85 -21.98 -2.31
CA ALA A 528 -13.73 -22.84 -3.09
C ALA A 528 -13.39 -22.77 -4.59
N ALA A 529 -13.13 -21.59 -5.13
CA ALA A 529 -12.63 -21.43 -6.49
C ALA A 529 -11.26 -22.10 -6.69
N ALA A 530 -10.38 -21.98 -5.72
CA ALA A 530 -9.03 -22.55 -5.78
C ALA A 530 -9.00 -24.10 -5.82
N ARG A 531 -10.01 -24.79 -5.27
CA ARG A 531 -10.07 -26.28 -5.24
C ARG A 531 -10.07 -26.92 -6.63
N GLY A 532 -10.55 -26.20 -7.65
CA GLY A 532 -10.54 -26.70 -9.02
C GLY A 532 -9.29 -26.37 -9.83
N VAL A 533 -8.39 -25.55 -9.25
CA VAL A 533 -7.26 -24.94 -9.96
C VAL A 533 -5.91 -25.29 -9.31
N LEU A 534 -5.86 -25.44 -7.98
CA LEU A 534 -4.64 -25.58 -7.22
C LEU A 534 -4.48 -27.00 -6.63
N PRO A 535 -3.23 -27.45 -6.37
CA PRO A 535 -2.98 -28.78 -5.83
C PRO A 535 -3.61 -28.95 -4.44
N HIS A 536 -4.17 -30.12 -4.18
CA HIS A 536 -4.91 -30.42 -2.96
C HIS A 536 -4.06 -30.26 -1.69
N GLU A 537 -2.79 -30.55 -1.77
CA GLU A 537 -1.82 -30.46 -0.68
C GLU A 537 -1.70 -29.03 -0.11
N LEU A 538 -1.88 -28.01 -0.97
CA LEU A 538 -1.84 -26.61 -0.56
C LEU A 538 -2.87 -26.26 0.53
N PHE A 539 -4.04 -26.93 0.50
CA PHE A 539 -5.13 -26.67 1.47
C PHE A 539 -4.82 -27.16 2.87
N SER A 540 -3.87 -28.08 3.01
CA SER A 540 -3.41 -28.59 4.30
C SER A 540 -2.30 -27.76 4.92
N LEU A 541 -1.65 -26.87 4.15
CA LEU A 541 -0.57 -26.04 4.65
C LEU A 541 -1.11 -24.94 5.59
N PRO A 542 -0.38 -24.64 6.67
CA PRO A 542 -0.75 -23.53 7.56
C PRO A 542 -0.61 -22.19 6.83
N LYS A 543 -1.60 -21.30 6.97
CA LYS A 543 -1.49 -19.94 6.45
C LYS A 543 -0.33 -19.22 7.18
N ARG A 544 0.62 -18.73 6.41
CA ARG A 544 1.75 -17.92 6.85
C ARG A 544 1.69 -16.60 6.07
N GLY A 545 2.13 -15.51 6.61
CA GLY A 545 2.09 -14.21 5.94
C GLY A 545 3.48 -13.70 5.65
N PHE A 546 4.30 -14.42 4.88
CA PHE A 546 5.69 -14.09 4.54
C PHE A 546 6.51 -13.65 5.77
N PRO A 547 6.68 -14.51 6.77
CA PRO A 547 7.23 -14.16 8.07
C PRO A 547 8.74 -14.03 7.98
N THR A 548 9.25 -12.79 7.96
CA THR A 548 10.67 -12.55 8.16
C THR A 548 11.09 -13.07 9.53
N PRO A 549 12.13 -13.90 9.66
CA PRO A 549 12.58 -14.48 10.93
C PRO A 549 13.32 -13.46 11.83
N LEU A 550 12.72 -12.29 11.98
CA LEU A 550 13.31 -11.12 12.61
C LEU A 550 13.69 -11.37 14.07
N SER A 551 12.85 -12.10 14.82
CA SER A 551 13.16 -12.45 16.23
C SER A 551 14.44 -13.29 16.34
N HIS A 552 14.63 -14.24 15.42
CA HIS A 552 15.84 -15.06 15.36
C HIS A 552 17.07 -14.22 14.98
N TRP A 553 16.94 -13.37 13.97
CA TRP A 553 18.05 -12.55 13.49
C TRP A 553 18.51 -11.53 14.52
N LEU A 554 17.59 -10.78 15.12
CA LEU A 554 17.92 -9.74 16.09
C LEU A 554 18.47 -10.27 17.41
N ARG A 555 18.17 -11.53 17.78
CA ARG A 555 18.77 -12.18 18.95
C ARG A 555 20.05 -12.95 18.64
N GLY A 556 20.25 -13.29 17.37
CA GLY A 556 21.40 -14.04 16.85
C GLY A 556 22.38 -13.16 16.08
N PRO A 557 22.49 -13.35 14.74
CA PRO A 557 23.53 -12.72 13.93
C PRO A 557 23.51 -11.19 13.96
N LEU A 558 22.33 -10.57 14.08
CA LEU A 558 22.18 -9.10 14.10
C LEU A 558 22.15 -8.48 15.51
N ARG A 559 22.50 -9.24 16.55
CA ARG A 559 22.42 -8.76 17.93
C ARG A 559 23.30 -7.52 18.19
N TYR A 560 24.53 -7.54 17.73
CA TYR A 560 25.45 -6.41 17.91
C TYR A 560 25.05 -5.20 17.07
N TRP A 561 24.60 -5.44 15.86
CA TRP A 561 24.04 -4.39 15.01
C TRP A 561 22.82 -3.71 15.66
N LEU A 562 21.88 -4.48 16.23
CA LEU A 562 20.73 -3.94 16.96
C LEU A 562 21.15 -3.03 18.12
N LEU A 563 22.13 -3.48 18.93
CA LEU A 563 22.64 -2.71 20.06
C LEU A 563 23.27 -1.40 19.60
N ASN A 564 24.12 -1.44 18.57
CA ASN A 564 24.76 -0.26 18.01
C ASN A 564 23.77 0.72 17.39
N ARG A 565 22.69 0.21 16.78
CA ARG A 565 21.66 1.05 16.16
C ARG A 565 20.76 1.78 17.14
N LEU A 566 20.33 1.14 18.20
CA LEU A 566 19.34 1.71 19.12
C LEU A 566 19.90 2.20 20.45
N CYS A 567 21.10 1.76 20.84
CA CYS A 567 21.66 2.13 22.14
C CYS A 567 22.84 3.12 22.03
N ALA A 568 23.33 3.47 20.84
CA ALA A 568 24.34 4.50 20.68
C ALA A 568 23.76 5.90 20.97
N PRO A 569 24.46 6.74 21.74
CA PRO A 569 23.91 8.01 22.24
C PRO A 569 23.75 9.10 21.17
N ASP A 570 24.44 8.98 20.05
CA ASP A 570 24.48 9.94 18.94
C ASP A 570 23.37 9.69 17.89
N ARG A 571 22.58 8.63 18.06
CA ARG A 571 21.52 8.30 17.10
C ARG A 571 20.36 9.30 17.18
N PRO A 572 19.78 9.72 16.02
CA PRO A 572 18.69 10.72 15.98
C PRO A 572 17.44 10.34 16.79
N ILE A 573 17.13 9.06 16.90
CA ILE A 573 15.98 8.55 17.66
C ILE A 573 16.04 8.92 19.16
N THR A 574 17.24 9.10 19.72
CA THR A 574 17.41 9.47 21.14
C THR A 574 16.77 10.82 21.49
N ARG A 575 16.58 11.71 20.50
CA ARG A 575 15.89 12.99 20.70
C ARG A 575 14.41 12.83 21.04
N LEU A 576 13.77 11.75 20.59
CA LEU A 576 12.34 11.48 20.81
C LEU A 576 12.07 10.68 22.08
N PHE A 577 13.03 9.84 22.51
CA PHE A 577 12.85 8.90 23.61
C PHE A 577 13.54 9.37 24.89
N ARG A 578 13.00 9.00 26.04
CA ARG A 578 13.62 9.26 27.36
C ARG A 578 14.97 8.54 27.46
N ALA A 579 15.92 9.20 28.11
CA ALA A 579 17.24 8.61 28.38
C ALA A 579 17.10 7.20 29.02
N GLY A 580 17.88 6.25 28.49
CA GLY A 580 17.91 4.86 28.95
C GLY A 580 16.65 4.04 28.62
N TYR A 581 15.66 4.60 27.88
CA TYR A 581 14.47 3.81 27.49
C TYR A 581 14.81 2.78 26.43
N LEU A 582 15.54 3.17 25.38
CA LEU A 582 15.92 2.30 24.27
C LEU A 582 16.80 1.14 24.78
N GLU A 583 17.78 1.41 25.63
CA GLU A 583 18.66 0.40 26.23
C GLU A 583 17.86 -0.61 27.08
N ARG A 584 16.91 -0.13 27.89
CA ARG A 584 16.04 -1.02 28.70
C ARG A 584 15.12 -1.87 27.82
N GLU A 585 14.52 -1.29 26.78
CA GLU A 585 13.62 -2.06 25.88
C GLU A 585 14.41 -3.10 25.09
N VAL A 586 15.58 -2.76 24.54
CA VAL A 586 16.46 -3.68 23.81
C VAL A 586 17.03 -4.75 24.72
N SER A 587 17.57 -4.40 25.88
CA SER A 587 18.09 -5.38 26.85
C SER A 587 16.99 -6.31 27.36
N GLY A 588 15.81 -5.76 27.65
CA GLY A 588 14.65 -6.52 28.05
C GLY A 588 14.13 -7.46 26.95
N TYR A 589 14.24 -7.06 25.67
CA TYR A 589 13.93 -7.90 24.53
C TYR A 589 14.93 -9.05 24.39
N LEU A 590 16.23 -8.76 24.44
CA LEU A 590 17.30 -9.75 24.28
C LEU A 590 17.34 -10.77 25.42
N GLY A 591 17.07 -10.36 26.67
CA GLY A 591 17.08 -11.20 27.88
C GLY A 591 15.74 -11.88 28.21
N SER A 592 14.70 -11.70 27.37
CA SER A 592 13.34 -12.14 27.71
C SER A 592 13.16 -13.66 27.73
N ALA A 593 12.65 -14.19 28.84
CA ALA A 593 12.13 -15.56 28.94
C ALA A 593 10.78 -15.73 28.18
N LEU A 594 10.07 -14.63 27.86
CA LEU A 594 8.78 -14.65 27.14
C LEU A 594 8.89 -15.04 25.65
N ARG A 595 10.10 -15.32 25.16
CA ARG A 595 10.32 -15.94 23.84
C ARG A 595 9.60 -17.29 23.68
N THR A 596 9.28 -17.94 24.78
CA THR A 596 8.49 -19.19 24.81
C THR A 596 7.00 -19.00 24.54
N VAL A 597 6.50 -17.74 24.54
CA VAL A 597 5.11 -17.38 24.23
C VAL A 597 5.07 -16.62 22.90
N PRO A 598 4.80 -17.31 21.75
CA PRO A 598 4.98 -16.74 20.41
C PRO A 598 4.29 -15.39 20.19
N ALA A 599 3.04 -15.25 20.63
CA ALA A 599 2.28 -14.00 20.44
C ALA A 599 2.88 -12.79 21.18
N LEU A 600 3.44 -12.99 22.38
CA LEU A 600 4.09 -11.94 23.14
C LEU A 600 5.47 -11.61 22.57
N ASP A 601 6.16 -12.62 22.07
CA ASP A 601 7.45 -12.44 21.40
C ASP A 601 7.29 -11.65 20.08
N GLU A 602 6.27 -11.97 19.30
CA GLU A 602 5.93 -11.24 18.07
C GLU A 602 5.69 -9.74 18.36
N ILE A 603 4.84 -9.41 19.35
CA ILE A 603 4.56 -8.01 19.72
C ILE A 603 5.83 -7.27 20.16
N ARG A 604 6.72 -7.93 20.90
CA ARG A 604 7.99 -7.33 21.34
C ARG A 604 8.93 -7.11 20.17
N THR A 605 9.05 -8.11 19.29
CA THR A 605 9.85 -8.02 18.08
C THR A 605 9.37 -6.89 17.19
N GLN A 606 8.06 -6.76 16.99
CA GLN A 606 7.48 -5.67 16.20
C GLN A 606 7.77 -4.28 16.81
N ARG A 607 7.79 -4.15 18.14
CA ARG A 607 8.17 -2.88 18.79
C ARG A 607 9.63 -2.51 18.55
N VAL A 608 10.55 -3.49 18.69
CA VAL A 608 11.97 -3.26 18.37
C VAL A 608 12.14 -2.91 16.90
N TRP A 609 11.45 -3.62 16.02
CA TRP A 609 11.42 -3.33 14.59
C TRP A 609 10.97 -1.91 14.28
N MET A 610 9.88 -1.44 14.91
CA MET A 610 9.41 -0.07 14.73
C MET A 610 10.43 0.97 15.16
N MET A 611 11.14 0.74 16.26
CA MET A 611 12.20 1.64 16.71
C MET A 611 13.37 1.65 15.73
N LEU A 612 13.77 0.50 15.19
CA LEU A 612 14.79 0.41 14.12
C LEU A 612 14.38 1.20 12.87
N CYS A 613 13.13 1.01 12.41
CA CYS A 613 12.61 1.73 11.25
C CYS A 613 12.54 3.24 11.49
N LEU A 614 12.15 3.67 12.71
CA LEU A 614 12.08 5.09 13.06
C LEU A 614 13.48 5.72 13.12
N ASP A 615 14.46 5.00 13.68
CA ASP A 615 15.86 5.44 13.68
C ASP A 615 16.42 5.56 12.27
N SER A 616 16.21 4.53 11.43
CA SER A 616 16.58 4.55 10.01
C SER A 616 15.97 5.71 9.25
N TRP A 617 14.68 6.00 9.50
CA TRP A 617 14.00 7.12 8.87
C TRP A 617 14.61 8.46 9.24
N LEU A 618 14.77 8.73 10.54
CA LEU A 618 15.38 9.97 11.01
C LEU A 618 16.79 10.15 10.44
N HIS A 619 17.63 9.10 10.57
CA HIS A 619 19.01 9.13 10.10
C HIS A 619 19.10 9.28 8.57
N GLY A 620 18.37 8.44 7.83
CA GLY A 620 18.46 8.38 6.36
C GLY A 620 17.91 9.63 5.69
N VAL A 621 16.79 10.16 6.18
CA VAL A 621 16.17 11.38 5.64
C VAL A 621 17.03 12.61 5.93
N GLU A 622 17.50 12.76 7.18
CA GLU A 622 18.36 13.90 7.55
C GLU A 622 19.67 13.91 6.75
N ALA A 623 20.33 12.76 6.63
CA ALA A 623 21.60 12.64 5.94
C ALA A 623 21.50 12.87 4.43
N ARG A 624 20.46 12.29 3.79
CA ARG A 624 20.34 12.28 2.32
C ARG A 624 19.69 13.54 1.75
N LEU A 625 18.76 14.14 2.49
CA LEU A 625 18.07 15.36 2.05
C LEU A 625 18.71 16.62 2.63
N GLY A 626 19.71 16.51 3.51
CA GLY A 626 20.39 17.65 4.13
C GLY A 626 19.44 18.48 5.01
N ILE A 627 18.47 17.85 5.65
CA ILE A 627 17.48 18.51 6.51
C ILE A 627 17.60 18.03 7.95
N ARG A 628 16.90 18.71 8.87
CA ARG A 628 16.71 18.25 10.25
C ARG A 628 15.22 18.05 10.53
N LEU A 629 14.91 16.92 11.20
CA LEU A 629 13.55 16.59 11.63
C LEU A 629 13.41 16.89 13.14
N GLU A 630 12.44 17.76 13.47
CA GLU A 630 12.14 18.18 14.84
C GLU A 630 10.65 17.91 15.15
N LEU A 631 10.32 17.56 16.40
CA LEU A 631 8.93 17.33 16.82
C LEU A 631 8.32 18.61 17.38
#